data_48eca76d5e3691f9c9443e9793070112
#
_entry.id   48eca76d5e3691f9c9443e9793070112
#
_cell.length_a   1.000
_cell.length_b   1.000
_cell.length_c   1.000
_cell.angle_alpha   90.00
_cell.angle_beta   90.00
_cell.angle_gamma   90.00
#
_symmetry.space_group_name_H-M   'P 1'
#
loop_
_entity.id
_entity.type
_entity.pdbx_description
1 polymer ?
#
loop_
_entity_poly.entity_id
_entity_poly.type
_entity_poly.pdbx_seq_one_letter_code
_entity_poly.pdbx_strand_id
1 'polypeptide(L)'
;MFDVGGLVNVMAATEGIEVSWWGLGLAALLVALNGFFVAAEFAMGASRRSRLEQHAAAGNRRANIVLRGVREITLTRAGARLGSTMCSLCLGAVAEPSVSRLIEQVLGGLFTLSATTRHVIAFTIALAVVVVVHMVVGEMAPKGRVMAHPEHSALRVARPLRLFVTIFRPVVRATDHLAKLIVRMLGVEPREAEAMGYWPSDLLLMFEESVDHGGLAAQGHELLARSLKLSDLTAADAMTRRRDIVAVADDATA
;
A
#
# COMPACT_ATOMS: atom_id res chain seq x y z
N MET A 1 2.54 25.22 24.01
CA MET A 1 3.84 25.62 23.41
C MET A 1 4.84 24.55 23.85
N PHE A 2 4.95 23.47 23.11
CA PHE A 2 5.87 22.38 23.46
C PHE A 2 7.29 22.81 23.09
N ASP A 3 8.15 22.81 24.09
CA ASP A 3 9.56 23.17 23.95
C ASP A 3 10.31 22.07 23.19
N VAL A 4 10.33 22.23 21.87
CA VAL A 4 11.11 21.35 20.96
C VAL A 4 12.61 21.54 21.19
N GLY A 5 13.04 22.69 21.72
CA GLY A 5 14.43 22.98 22.06
C GLY A 5 14.97 22.11 23.21
N GLY A 6 14.13 21.76 24.16
CA GLY A 6 14.51 20.86 25.26
C GLY A 6 14.80 19.43 24.79
N LEU A 7 14.04 18.93 23.83
CA LEU A 7 14.27 17.59 23.24
C LEU A 7 15.55 17.54 22.38
N VAL A 8 15.84 18.60 21.64
CA VAL A 8 17.08 18.70 20.85
C VAL A 8 18.30 18.84 21.77
N ASN A 9 18.22 19.59 22.87
CA ASN A 9 19.30 19.73 23.83
C ASN A 9 19.55 18.46 24.66
N VAL A 10 18.54 17.66 24.97
CA VAL A 10 18.74 16.35 25.63
C VAL A 10 19.45 15.37 24.68
N MET A 11 19.26 15.49 23.37
CA MET A 11 20.01 14.70 22.37
C MET A 11 21.43 15.23 22.13
N ALA A 12 21.70 16.51 22.38
CA ALA A 12 23.02 17.13 22.19
C ALA A 12 23.95 17.01 23.42
N ALA A 13 23.43 16.68 24.59
CA ALA A 13 24.18 16.70 25.87
C ALA A 13 24.94 15.40 26.20
N THR A 14 25.08 14.46 25.26
CA THR A 14 25.99 13.32 25.39
C THR A 14 27.26 13.53 24.57
N GLU A 15 28.07 14.52 24.94
CA GLU A 15 29.45 14.68 24.48
C GLU A 15 30.36 13.61 25.13
N GLY A 16 30.20 12.41 24.64
CA GLY A 16 31.17 11.32 24.74
C GLY A 16 31.14 10.60 23.42
N ILE A 17 32.31 10.35 22.82
CA ILE A 17 32.49 9.58 21.57
C ILE A 17 32.12 8.10 21.80
N GLU A 18 30.98 7.86 22.39
CA GLU A 18 30.44 6.51 22.52
C GLU A 18 29.42 6.28 21.44
N VAL A 19 29.63 5.17 20.67
CA VAL A 19 28.62 4.67 19.75
C VAL A 19 27.33 4.48 20.54
N SER A 20 26.29 5.21 20.19
CA SER A 20 25.01 5.07 20.86
C SER A 20 24.34 3.74 20.44
N TRP A 21 24.69 2.66 21.10
CA TRP A 21 24.09 1.33 20.88
C TRP A 21 22.57 1.38 21.01
N TRP A 22 22.05 2.25 21.87
CA TRP A 22 20.62 2.52 22.00
C TRP A 22 20.03 3.16 20.74
N GLY A 23 20.75 4.09 20.11
CA GLY A 23 20.35 4.71 18.85
C GLY A 23 20.28 3.69 17.71
N LEU A 24 21.27 2.81 17.61
CA LEU A 24 21.27 1.73 16.62
C LEU A 24 20.16 0.72 16.88
N GLY A 25 19.92 0.34 18.15
CA GLY A 25 18.82 -0.53 18.54
C GLY A 25 17.45 0.07 18.21
N LEU A 26 17.27 1.38 18.49
CA LEU A 26 16.05 2.10 18.16
C LEU A 26 15.86 2.23 16.63
N ALA A 27 16.94 2.50 15.89
CA ALA A 27 16.89 2.53 14.43
C ALA A 27 16.46 1.16 13.85
N ALA A 28 17.02 0.06 14.33
CA ALA A 28 16.62 -1.29 13.92
C ALA A 28 15.15 -1.58 14.24
N LEU A 29 14.67 -1.16 15.41
CA LEU A 29 13.26 -1.27 15.80
C LEU A 29 12.36 -0.45 14.86
N LEU A 30 12.76 0.78 14.52
CA LEU A 30 12.00 1.66 13.63
C LEU A 30 11.94 1.09 12.21
N VAL A 31 13.03 0.50 11.69
CA VAL A 31 13.03 -0.22 10.40
C VAL A 31 12.07 -1.41 10.44
N ALA A 32 12.07 -2.19 11.52
CA ALA A 32 11.16 -3.33 11.68
C ALA A 32 9.70 -2.89 11.78
N LEU A 33 9.39 -1.82 12.51
CA LEU A 33 8.05 -1.22 12.60
C LEU A 33 7.60 -0.65 11.24
N ASN A 34 8.51 0.02 10.52
CA ASN A 34 8.21 0.48 9.17
C ASN A 34 7.84 -0.69 8.26
N GLY A 35 8.65 -1.76 8.26
CA GLY A 35 8.36 -2.99 7.51
C GLY A 35 7.03 -3.63 7.90
N PHE A 36 6.66 -3.58 9.19
CA PHE A 36 5.34 -4.03 9.65
C PHE A 36 4.20 -3.21 9.03
N PHE A 37 4.29 -1.87 9.02
CA PHE A 37 3.25 -1.01 8.45
C PHE A 37 3.17 -1.15 6.93
N VAL A 38 4.30 -1.24 6.23
CA VAL A 38 4.35 -1.51 4.79
C VAL A 38 3.72 -2.87 4.47
N ALA A 39 4.11 -3.92 5.21
CA ALA A 39 3.49 -5.24 5.06
C ALA A 39 1.98 -5.19 5.29
N ALA A 40 1.51 -4.43 6.28
CA ALA A 40 0.11 -4.29 6.59
C ALA A 40 -0.68 -3.56 5.48
N GLU A 41 -0.13 -2.47 4.94
CA GLU A 41 -0.73 -1.74 3.82
C GLU A 41 -0.94 -2.65 2.60
N PHE A 42 0.12 -3.36 2.20
CA PHE A 42 0.06 -4.24 1.02
C PHE A 42 -0.79 -5.49 1.28
N ALA A 43 -0.75 -6.08 2.47
CA ALA A 43 -1.57 -7.23 2.81
C ALA A 43 -3.06 -6.93 2.72
N MET A 44 -3.50 -5.76 3.20
CA MET A 44 -4.91 -5.36 3.11
C MET A 44 -5.36 -5.12 1.67
N GLY A 45 -4.48 -4.58 0.81
CA GLY A 45 -4.80 -4.33 -0.59
C GLY A 45 -4.77 -5.57 -1.49
N ALA A 46 -3.84 -6.50 -1.23
CA ALA A 46 -3.62 -7.68 -2.07
C ALA A 46 -4.48 -8.90 -1.66
N SER A 47 -5.10 -8.88 -0.47
CA SER A 47 -5.88 -10.01 0.02
C SER A 47 -7.21 -10.17 -0.71
N ARG A 48 -7.49 -11.38 -1.19
CA ARG A 48 -8.75 -11.70 -1.87
C ARG A 48 -9.87 -11.86 -0.83
N ARG A 49 -10.93 -11.07 -0.99
CA ARG A 49 -12.09 -11.06 -0.10
C ARG A 49 -12.72 -12.45 0.04
N SER A 50 -12.90 -13.18 -1.06
CA SER A 50 -13.50 -14.53 -1.06
C SER A 50 -12.73 -15.53 -0.19
N ARG A 51 -11.39 -15.50 -0.22
CA ARG A 51 -10.55 -16.35 0.65
C ARG A 51 -10.65 -15.97 2.12
N LEU A 52 -10.73 -14.68 2.40
CA LEU A 52 -10.92 -14.19 3.77
C LEU A 52 -12.29 -14.59 4.33
N GLU A 53 -13.34 -14.59 3.52
CA GLU A 53 -14.68 -15.07 3.90
C GLU A 53 -14.67 -16.57 4.19
N GLN A 54 -13.95 -17.39 3.43
CA GLN A 54 -13.74 -18.82 3.73
C GLN A 54 -13.05 -19.03 5.09
N HIS A 55 -11.99 -18.27 5.37
CA HIS A 55 -11.32 -18.33 6.68
C HIS A 55 -12.22 -17.87 7.83
N ALA A 56 -13.08 -16.90 7.60
CA ALA A 56 -14.05 -16.43 8.59
C ALA A 56 -15.14 -17.48 8.86
N ALA A 57 -15.65 -18.14 7.82
CA ALA A 57 -16.60 -19.26 7.94
C ALA A 57 -16.01 -20.46 8.68
N ALA A 58 -14.69 -20.70 8.54
CA ALA A 58 -13.95 -21.70 9.31
C ALA A 58 -13.69 -21.29 10.78
N GLY A 59 -14.31 -20.20 11.28
CA GLY A 59 -14.21 -19.77 12.68
C GLY A 59 -13.00 -18.90 13.02
N ASN A 60 -12.20 -18.48 12.05
CA ASN A 60 -11.03 -17.65 12.31
C ASN A 60 -11.42 -16.19 12.65
N ARG A 61 -11.35 -15.84 13.94
CA ARG A 61 -11.68 -14.48 14.43
C ARG A 61 -10.81 -13.38 13.81
N ARG A 62 -9.57 -13.70 13.38
CA ARG A 62 -8.68 -12.72 12.73
C ARG A 62 -9.19 -12.38 11.33
N ALA A 63 -9.77 -13.33 10.60
CA ALA A 63 -10.35 -13.09 9.29
C ALA A 63 -11.50 -12.06 9.35
N ASN A 64 -12.32 -12.10 10.39
CA ASN A 64 -13.37 -11.10 10.61
C ASN A 64 -12.81 -9.68 10.88
N ILE A 65 -11.62 -9.60 11.49
CA ILE A 65 -10.93 -8.31 11.68
C ILE A 65 -10.41 -7.77 10.34
N VAL A 66 -9.79 -8.65 9.53
CA VAL A 66 -9.31 -8.28 8.19
C VAL A 66 -10.49 -7.83 7.31
N LEU A 67 -11.58 -8.59 7.27
CA LEU A 67 -12.77 -8.25 6.48
C LEU A 67 -13.36 -6.88 6.84
N ARG A 68 -13.34 -6.52 8.13
CA ARG A 68 -13.72 -5.16 8.55
C ARG A 68 -12.73 -4.11 8.06
N GLY A 69 -11.43 -4.40 8.10
CA GLY A 69 -10.40 -3.52 7.56
C GLY A 69 -10.50 -3.35 6.04
N VAL A 70 -10.87 -4.41 5.32
CA VAL A 70 -11.12 -4.38 3.87
C VAL A 70 -12.39 -3.59 3.53
N ARG A 71 -13.42 -3.63 4.36
CA ARG A 71 -14.62 -2.77 4.18
C ARG A 71 -14.31 -1.28 4.36
N GLU A 72 -13.37 -0.93 5.24
CA GLU A 72 -12.87 0.43 5.45
C GLU A 72 -11.44 0.56 4.86
N ILE A 73 -11.24 0.08 3.62
CA ILE A 73 -9.89 -0.07 3.04
C ILE A 73 -9.14 1.26 2.95
N THR A 74 -9.80 2.34 2.56
CA THR A 74 -9.21 3.68 2.46
C THR A 74 -8.67 4.13 3.81
N LEU A 75 -9.46 4.00 4.88
CA LEU A 75 -9.03 4.35 6.23
C LEU A 75 -7.90 3.45 6.73
N THR A 76 -7.99 2.16 6.45
CA THR A 76 -7.01 1.17 6.91
C THR A 76 -5.66 1.37 6.22
N ARG A 77 -5.65 1.60 4.90
CA ARG A 77 -4.42 1.90 4.13
C ARG A 77 -3.81 3.24 4.53
N ALA A 78 -4.63 4.29 4.66
CA ALA A 78 -4.17 5.59 5.10
C ALA A 78 -3.55 5.53 6.51
N GLY A 79 -4.14 4.76 7.42
CA GLY A 79 -3.58 4.53 8.75
C GLY A 79 -2.26 3.75 8.72
N ALA A 80 -2.14 2.70 7.90
CA ALA A 80 -0.88 1.97 7.74
C ALA A 80 0.21 2.87 7.16
N ARG A 81 -0.12 3.71 6.16
CA ARG A 81 0.79 4.70 5.57
C ARG A 81 1.21 5.77 6.58
N LEU A 82 0.28 6.26 7.42
CA LEU A 82 0.64 7.16 8.50
C LEU A 82 1.69 6.54 9.42
N GLY A 83 1.50 5.28 9.82
CA GLY A 83 2.45 4.54 10.65
C GLY A 83 3.82 4.40 10.00
N SER A 84 3.89 4.01 8.72
CA SER A 84 5.17 3.90 8.01
C SER A 84 5.86 5.26 7.88
N THR A 85 5.12 6.33 7.57
CA THR A 85 5.68 7.69 7.49
C THR A 85 6.24 8.16 8.83
N MET A 86 5.52 7.91 9.94
CA MET A 86 6.03 8.22 11.28
C MET A 86 7.34 7.48 11.58
N CYS A 87 7.38 6.17 11.29
CA CYS A 87 8.59 5.37 11.49
C CYS A 87 9.76 5.89 10.62
N SER A 88 9.52 6.24 9.36
CA SER A 88 10.54 6.75 8.45
C SER A 88 11.11 8.09 8.89
N LEU A 89 10.26 9.01 9.35
CA LEU A 89 10.70 10.32 9.86
C LEU A 89 11.50 10.17 11.16
N CYS A 90 11.02 9.34 12.09
CA CYS A 90 11.76 9.04 13.32
C CYS A 90 13.09 8.33 13.03
N LEU A 91 13.11 7.42 12.04
CA LEU A 91 14.32 6.72 11.63
C LEU A 91 15.37 7.70 11.10
N GLY A 92 14.99 8.65 10.24
CA GLY A 92 15.92 9.67 9.73
C GLY A 92 16.55 10.49 10.86
N ALA A 93 15.77 10.86 11.88
CA ALA A 93 16.27 11.63 13.01
C ALA A 93 17.20 10.85 13.95
N VAL A 94 17.05 9.52 14.05
CA VAL A 94 17.79 8.68 15.03
C VAL A 94 18.94 7.93 14.38
N ALA A 95 18.70 7.37 13.19
CA ALA A 95 19.67 6.48 12.54
C ALA A 95 20.88 7.23 12.00
N GLU A 96 20.64 8.41 11.36
CA GLU A 96 21.70 9.16 10.72
C GLU A 96 22.81 9.56 11.73
N PRO A 97 22.52 10.24 12.87
CA PRO A 97 23.57 10.60 13.82
C PRO A 97 24.27 9.38 14.43
N SER A 98 23.54 8.26 14.63
CA SER A 98 24.09 7.05 15.22
C SER A 98 25.08 6.35 14.29
N VAL A 99 24.72 6.25 13.00
CA VAL A 99 25.55 5.60 11.96
C VAL A 99 26.73 6.52 11.58
N SER A 100 26.50 7.83 11.49
CA SER A 100 27.54 8.82 11.18
C SER A 100 28.67 8.78 12.22
N ARG A 101 28.35 8.74 13.51
CA ARG A 101 29.35 8.60 14.58
C ARG A 101 30.17 7.30 14.48
N LEU A 102 29.50 6.19 14.16
CA LEU A 102 30.18 4.91 13.95
C LEU A 102 31.21 4.99 12.81
N ILE A 103 30.81 5.62 11.69
CA ILE A 103 31.69 5.78 10.52
C ILE A 103 32.83 6.77 10.83
N GLU A 104 32.57 7.84 11.58
CA GLU A 104 33.61 8.78 12.01
C GLU A 104 34.69 8.12 12.85
N GLN A 105 34.31 7.20 13.73
CA GLN A 105 35.28 6.43 14.53
C GLN A 105 36.18 5.57 13.63
N VAL A 106 35.60 4.87 12.66
CA VAL A 106 36.34 4.03 11.71
C VAL A 106 37.28 4.88 10.83
N LEU A 107 36.78 6.00 10.30
CA LEU A 107 37.59 6.91 9.48
C LEU A 107 38.72 7.58 10.28
N GLY A 108 38.46 7.95 11.52
CA GLY A 108 39.47 8.56 12.40
C GLY A 108 40.65 7.63 12.75
N GLY A 109 40.43 6.31 12.74
CA GLY A 109 41.47 5.33 12.92
C GLY A 109 42.29 5.01 11.66
N LEU A 110 41.75 5.32 10.47
CA LEU A 110 42.35 4.98 9.17
C LEU A 110 43.01 6.16 8.46
N PHE A 111 42.51 7.37 8.65
CA PHE A 111 42.94 8.55 7.90
C PHE A 111 43.11 9.79 8.80
N THR A 112 44.21 10.54 8.57
CA THR A 112 44.44 11.87 9.19
C THR A 112 43.76 12.98 8.40
N LEU A 113 42.41 12.97 8.38
CA LEU A 113 41.60 13.99 7.72
C LEU A 113 41.25 15.15 8.68
N SER A 114 40.97 16.34 8.13
CA SER A 114 40.43 17.42 8.94
C SER A 114 39.08 17.01 9.56
N ALA A 115 38.76 17.51 10.75
CA ALA A 115 37.52 17.17 11.44
C ALA A 115 36.28 17.40 10.58
N THR A 116 36.24 18.54 9.86
CA THR A 116 35.12 18.91 8.97
C THR A 116 34.99 17.94 7.80
N THR A 117 36.09 17.60 7.13
CA THR A 117 36.07 16.68 5.99
C THR A 117 35.62 15.28 6.42
N ARG A 118 36.11 14.81 7.56
CA ARG A 118 35.73 13.51 8.13
C ARG A 118 34.23 13.47 8.43
N HIS A 119 33.69 14.52 9.05
CA HIS A 119 32.26 14.62 9.37
C HIS A 119 31.39 14.58 8.11
N VAL A 120 31.73 15.36 7.07
CA VAL A 120 30.96 15.40 5.81
C VAL A 120 30.98 14.03 5.11
N ILE A 121 32.14 13.36 5.07
CA ILE A 121 32.25 12.03 4.45
C ILE A 121 31.43 11.01 5.26
N ALA A 122 31.57 11.00 6.58
CA ALA A 122 30.85 10.08 7.45
C ALA A 122 29.34 10.27 7.37
N PHE A 123 28.87 11.51 7.37
CA PHE A 123 27.47 11.87 7.19
C PHE A 123 26.93 11.35 5.85
N THR A 124 27.64 11.60 4.74
CA THR A 124 27.18 11.17 3.40
C THR A 124 27.08 9.66 3.30
N ILE A 125 28.07 8.93 3.82
CA ILE A 125 28.08 7.46 3.80
C ILE A 125 26.99 6.94 4.75
N ALA A 126 26.83 7.52 5.95
CA ALA A 126 25.78 7.13 6.90
C ALA A 126 24.40 7.27 6.28
N LEU A 127 24.13 8.42 5.65
CA LEU A 127 22.86 8.68 4.99
C LEU A 127 22.60 7.65 3.88
N ALA A 128 23.59 7.36 3.04
CA ALA A 128 23.46 6.36 1.97
C ALA A 128 23.15 4.97 2.54
N VAL A 129 23.87 4.53 3.58
CA VAL A 129 23.65 3.24 4.23
C VAL A 129 22.27 3.16 4.86
N VAL A 130 21.85 4.19 5.60
CA VAL A 130 20.52 4.23 6.24
C VAL A 130 19.41 4.18 5.19
N VAL A 131 19.53 4.93 4.10
CA VAL A 131 18.55 4.93 2.99
C VAL A 131 18.46 3.55 2.35
N VAL A 132 19.60 2.91 2.04
CA VAL A 132 19.60 1.57 1.44
C VAL A 132 18.97 0.54 2.38
N VAL A 133 19.37 0.52 3.65
CA VAL A 133 18.82 -0.40 4.66
C VAL A 133 17.32 -0.18 4.83
N HIS A 134 16.89 1.07 4.96
CA HIS A 134 15.48 1.42 5.07
C HIS A 134 14.69 0.97 3.84
N MET A 135 15.16 1.26 2.64
CA MET A 135 14.50 0.88 1.39
C MET A 135 14.39 -0.64 1.23
N VAL A 136 15.50 -1.38 1.46
CA VAL A 136 15.53 -2.82 1.24
C VAL A 136 14.80 -3.56 2.36
N VAL A 137 15.16 -3.31 3.62
CA VAL A 137 14.65 -4.07 4.77
C VAL A 137 13.32 -3.49 5.27
N GLY A 138 13.18 -2.17 5.26
CA GLY A 138 11.98 -1.48 5.74
C GLY A 138 10.81 -1.44 4.74
N GLU A 139 11.08 -1.61 3.43
CA GLU A 139 10.05 -1.46 2.41
C GLU A 139 10.00 -2.62 1.42
N MET A 140 11.08 -2.90 0.66
CA MET A 140 11.03 -3.86 -0.45
C MET A 140 10.85 -5.30 0.03
N ALA A 141 11.59 -5.75 1.04
CA ALA A 141 11.52 -7.12 1.56
C ALA A 141 10.15 -7.45 2.19
N PRO A 142 9.55 -6.59 3.06
CA PRO A 142 8.20 -6.80 3.57
C PRO A 142 7.14 -6.86 2.47
N LYS A 143 7.21 -5.96 1.49
CA LYS A 143 6.31 -5.92 0.34
C LYS A 143 6.40 -7.22 -0.48
N GLY A 144 7.61 -7.66 -0.83
CA GLY A 144 7.82 -8.90 -1.59
C GLY A 144 7.25 -10.12 -0.87
N ARG A 145 7.49 -10.23 0.45
CA ARG A 145 6.95 -11.33 1.27
C ARG A 145 5.42 -11.36 1.30
N VAL A 146 4.80 -10.19 1.40
CA VAL A 146 3.34 -10.06 1.43
C VAL A 146 2.73 -10.43 0.09
N MET A 147 3.32 -10.01 -1.02
CA MET A 147 2.83 -10.33 -2.36
C MET A 147 2.84 -11.83 -2.64
N ALA A 148 3.77 -12.58 -2.05
CA ALA A 148 3.80 -14.05 -2.15
C ALA A 148 2.65 -14.73 -1.37
N HIS A 149 2.28 -14.20 -0.18
CA HIS A 149 1.27 -14.81 0.70
C HIS A 149 0.39 -13.74 1.36
N PRO A 150 -0.49 -13.05 0.60
CA PRO A 150 -1.22 -11.88 1.07
C PRO A 150 -2.20 -12.19 2.21
N GLU A 151 -2.99 -13.27 2.11
CA GLU A 151 -4.01 -13.60 3.10
C GLU A 151 -3.38 -13.96 4.46
N HIS A 152 -2.30 -14.75 4.43
CA HIS A 152 -1.60 -15.16 5.64
C HIS A 152 -0.95 -13.97 6.36
N SER A 153 -0.38 -13.07 5.58
CA SER A 153 0.19 -11.80 6.07
C SER A 153 -0.87 -10.91 6.69
N ALA A 154 -2.02 -10.75 6.01
CA ALA A 154 -3.15 -9.97 6.51
C ALA A 154 -3.67 -10.48 7.86
N LEU A 155 -3.83 -11.80 8.03
CA LEU A 155 -4.27 -12.41 9.28
C LEU A 155 -3.30 -12.18 10.45
N ARG A 156 -1.98 -12.07 10.17
CA ARG A 156 -0.96 -11.79 11.20
C ARG A 156 -0.98 -10.34 11.65
N VAL A 157 -1.07 -9.40 10.70
CA VAL A 157 -0.97 -7.97 10.99
C VAL A 157 -2.30 -7.34 11.43
N ALA A 158 -3.43 -8.04 11.27
CA ALA A 158 -4.78 -7.50 11.45
C ALA A 158 -5.04 -6.87 12.83
N ARG A 159 -4.62 -7.55 13.91
CA ARG A 159 -4.88 -7.07 15.28
C ARG A 159 -4.10 -5.80 15.62
N PRO A 160 -2.76 -5.79 15.50
CA PRO A 160 -1.98 -4.61 15.86
C PRO A 160 -2.27 -3.43 14.92
N LEU A 161 -2.47 -3.68 13.62
CA LEU A 161 -2.87 -2.64 12.69
C LEU A 161 -4.21 -2.01 13.08
N ARG A 162 -5.22 -2.82 13.41
CA ARG A 162 -6.53 -2.32 13.82
C ARG A 162 -6.45 -1.46 15.08
N LEU A 163 -5.64 -1.88 16.07
CA LEU A 163 -5.43 -1.09 17.27
C LEU A 163 -4.84 0.28 16.92
N PHE A 164 -3.80 0.30 16.11
CA PHE A 164 -3.16 1.54 15.64
C PHE A 164 -4.14 2.44 14.89
N VAL A 165 -4.84 1.89 13.88
CA VAL A 165 -5.83 2.66 13.08
C VAL A 165 -6.95 3.21 13.95
N THR A 166 -7.39 2.48 14.98
CA THR A 166 -8.43 2.95 15.91
C THR A 166 -7.96 4.14 16.74
N ILE A 167 -6.74 4.09 17.27
CA ILE A 167 -6.13 5.17 18.04
C ILE A 167 -5.92 6.42 17.17
N PHE A 168 -5.36 6.23 15.98
CA PHE A 168 -5.02 7.32 15.06
C PHE A 168 -6.17 7.72 14.12
N ARG A 169 -7.36 7.13 14.30
CA ARG A 169 -8.54 7.42 13.46
C ARG A 169 -8.85 8.92 13.30
N PRO A 170 -8.83 9.75 14.36
CA PRO A 170 -9.07 11.18 14.21
C PRO A 170 -8.01 11.86 13.33
N VAL A 171 -6.74 11.49 13.47
CA VAL A 171 -5.65 12.06 12.66
C VAL A 171 -5.81 11.65 11.19
N VAL A 172 -6.06 10.37 10.92
CA VAL A 172 -6.26 9.87 9.56
C VAL A 172 -7.46 10.55 8.88
N ARG A 173 -8.56 10.76 9.62
CA ARG A 173 -9.72 11.47 9.08
C ARG A 173 -9.43 12.95 8.81
N ALA A 174 -8.67 13.59 9.68
CA ALA A 174 -8.27 14.99 9.49
C ALA A 174 -7.40 15.13 8.23
N THR A 175 -6.43 14.23 8.01
CA THR A 175 -5.58 14.24 6.81
C THR A 175 -6.39 13.96 5.53
N ASP A 176 -7.37 13.03 5.57
CA ASP A 176 -8.26 12.76 4.44
C ASP A 176 -9.13 13.98 4.10
N HIS A 177 -9.69 14.65 5.11
CA HIS A 177 -10.45 15.88 4.92
C HIS A 177 -9.61 17.01 4.30
N LEU A 178 -8.38 17.17 4.80
CA LEU A 178 -7.44 18.16 4.26
C LEU A 178 -7.08 17.85 2.80
N ALA A 179 -6.81 16.59 2.48
CA ALA A 179 -6.54 16.16 1.12
C ALA A 179 -7.71 16.42 0.18
N LYS A 180 -8.95 16.08 0.61
CA LYS A 180 -10.18 16.36 -0.16
C LYS A 180 -10.40 17.87 -0.35
N LEU A 181 -10.07 18.69 0.65
CA LEU A 181 -10.15 20.16 0.55
C LEU A 181 -9.18 20.67 -0.53
N ILE A 182 -7.93 20.22 -0.51
CA ILE A 182 -6.92 20.62 -1.49
C ILE A 182 -7.35 20.21 -2.91
N VAL A 183 -7.85 18.99 -3.10
CA VAL A 183 -8.33 18.50 -4.40
C VAL A 183 -9.50 19.34 -4.91
N ARG A 184 -10.44 19.72 -4.02
CA ARG A 184 -11.54 20.63 -4.38
C ARG A 184 -11.06 22.04 -4.78
N MET A 185 -10.02 22.57 -4.09
CA MET A 185 -9.43 23.86 -4.45
C MET A 185 -8.75 23.81 -5.84
N LEU A 186 -8.31 22.62 -6.30
CA LEU A 186 -7.78 22.41 -7.65
C LEU A 186 -8.88 22.20 -8.71
N GLY A 187 -10.17 22.35 -8.34
CA GLY A 187 -11.31 22.23 -9.27
C GLY A 187 -11.69 20.80 -9.63
N VAL A 188 -11.19 19.80 -8.90
CA VAL A 188 -11.49 18.38 -9.12
C VAL A 188 -12.46 17.90 -8.06
N GLU A 189 -13.59 17.32 -8.45
CA GLU A 189 -14.48 16.63 -7.51
C GLU A 189 -13.82 15.32 -7.04
N PRO A 190 -13.59 15.17 -5.72
CA PRO A 190 -13.04 13.93 -5.19
C PRO A 190 -14.04 12.79 -5.40
N ARG A 191 -13.80 11.93 -6.38
CA ARG A 191 -14.55 10.67 -6.52
C ARG A 191 -14.03 9.69 -5.47
N GLU A 192 -14.93 9.11 -4.71
CA GLU A 192 -14.55 8.02 -3.81
C GLU A 192 -14.11 6.84 -4.68
N ALA A 193 -12.84 6.44 -4.55
CA ALA A 193 -12.26 5.32 -5.31
C ALA A 193 -13.03 4.00 -5.10
N GLU A 194 -13.80 3.91 -4.03
CA GLU A 194 -14.68 2.78 -3.72
C GLU A 194 -15.96 2.72 -4.57
N ALA A 195 -16.35 3.85 -5.20
CA ALA A 195 -17.54 3.96 -6.05
C ALA A 195 -17.22 3.68 -7.53
N MET A 196 -15.97 3.45 -7.90
CA MET A 196 -15.58 3.06 -9.26
C MET A 196 -15.97 1.59 -9.47
N GLY A 197 -17.24 1.35 -9.79
CA GLY A 197 -17.63 0.13 -10.48
C GLY A 197 -16.81 0.04 -11.78
N TYR A 198 -16.37 -1.15 -12.13
CA TYR A 198 -15.72 -1.38 -13.42
C TYR A 198 -16.72 -1.03 -14.54
N TRP A 199 -16.31 -0.16 -15.45
CA TRP A 199 -17.08 0.10 -16.65
C TRP A 199 -17.06 -1.16 -17.53
N PRO A 200 -18.11 -1.41 -18.33
CA PRO A 200 -18.14 -2.55 -19.25
C PRO A 200 -16.88 -2.65 -20.14
N SER A 201 -16.33 -1.51 -20.57
CA SER A 201 -15.06 -1.41 -21.29
C SER A 201 -13.86 -1.94 -20.50
N ASP A 202 -13.80 -1.65 -19.19
CA ASP A 202 -12.68 -2.10 -18.33
C ASP A 202 -12.75 -3.61 -18.10
N LEU A 203 -13.98 -4.15 -17.97
CA LEU A 203 -14.21 -5.60 -17.89
C LEU A 203 -13.76 -6.31 -19.16
N LEU A 204 -14.04 -5.74 -20.34
CA LEU A 204 -13.58 -6.30 -21.60
C LEU A 204 -12.05 -6.38 -21.67
N LEU A 205 -11.35 -5.31 -21.30
CA LEU A 205 -9.89 -5.30 -21.24
C LEU A 205 -9.34 -6.33 -20.24
N MET A 206 -9.97 -6.46 -19.06
CA MET A 206 -9.56 -7.48 -18.07
C MET A 206 -9.78 -8.91 -18.58
N PHE A 207 -10.83 -9.15 -19.39
CA PHE A 207 -11.05 -10.46 -20.01
C PHE A 207 -10.01 -10.75 -21.11
N GLU A 208 -9.67 -9.76 -21.91
CA GLU A 208 -8.63 -9.85 -22.94
C GLU A 208 -7.26 -10.19 -22.33
N GLU A 209 -6.87 -9.47 -21.29
CA GLU A 209 -5.65 -9.75 -20.52
C GLU A 209 -5.67 -11.14 -19.87
N SER A 210 -6.85 -11.60 -19.40
CA SER A 210 -7.00 -12.93 -18.82
C SER A 210 -6.85 -14.05 -19.85
N VAL A 211 -7.19 -13.82 -21.11
CA VAL A 211 -6.96 -14.78 -22.22
C VAL A 211 -5.47 -14.86 -22.51
N ASP A 212 -4.78 -13.73 -22.63
CA ASP A 212 -3.34 -13.66 -22.91
C ASP A 212 -2.49 -14.37 -21.85
N HIS A 213 -2.95 -14.32 -20.59
CA HIS A 213 -2.31 -15.02 -19.47
C HIS A 213 -2.80 -16.46 -19.26
N GLY A 214 -3.63 -17.00 -20.16
CA GLY A 214 -4.13 -18.38 -20.11
C GLY A 214 -5.15 -18.64 -18.99
N GLY A 215 -5.66 -17.59 -18.34
CA GLY A 215 -6.66 -17.69 -17.26
C GLY A 215 -8.10 -17.89 -17.77
N LEU A 216 -8.38 -17.55 -19.03
CA LEU A 216 -9.68 -17.67 -19.66
C LEU A 216 -9.52 -18.29 -21.07
N ALA A 217 -10.38 -19.27 -21.42
CA ALA A 217 -10.41 -19.81 -22.77
C ALA A 217 -10.99 -18.77 -23.74
N ALA A 218 -10.46 -18.71 -24.97
CA ALA A 218 -10.90 -17.76 -26.00
C ALA A 218 -12.42 -17.79 -26.27
N GLN A 219 -13.02 -18.96 -26.24
CA GLN A 219 -14.48 -19.13 -26.37
C GLN A 219 -15.25 -18.49 -25.22
N GLY A 220 -14.73 -18.59 -23.99
CA GLY A 220 -15.31 -17.92 -22.81
C GLY A 220 -15.24 -16.41 -22.90
N HIS A 221 -14.14 -15.86 -23.39
CA HIS A 221 -13.98 -14.42 -23.64
C HIS A 221 -15.03 -13.92 -24.65
N GLU A 222 -15.21 -14.60 -25.79
CA GLU A 222 -16.18 -14.19 -26.80
C GLU A 222 -17.61 -14.16 -26.26
N LEU A 223 -18.00 -15.17 -25.47
CA LEU A 223 -19.32 -15.22 -24.85
C LEU A 223 -19.55 -14.05 -23.86
N LEU A 224 -18.57 -13.78 -22.99
CA LEU A 224 -18.64 -12.68 -22.03
C LEU A 224 -18.67 -11.33 -22.73
N ALA A 225 -17.85 -11.12 -23.76
CA ALA A 225 -17.84 -9.89 -24.55
C ALA A 225 -19.18 -9.63 -25.26
N ARG A 226 -19.78 -10.67 -25.82
CA ARG A 226 -21.12 -10.57 -26.43
C ARG A 226 -22.19 -10.28 -25.40
N SER A 227 -22.11 -10.89 -24.21
CA SER A 227 -23.09 -10.65 -23.13
C SER A 227 -23.03 -9.21 -22.60
N LEU A 228 -21.85 -8.61 -22.50
CA LEU A 228 -21.70 -7.20 -22.09
C LEU A 228 -22.26 -6.24 -23.16
N LYS A 229 -22.05 -6.54 -24.43
CA LYS A 229 -22.61 -5.74 -25.54
C LYS A 229 -24.13 -5.85 -25.67
N LEU A 230 -24.75 -6.89 -25.10
CA LEU A 230 -26.19 -7.09 -25.16
C LEU A 230 -26.95 -5.95 -24.49
N SER A 231 -26.41 -5.34 -23.44
CA SER A 231 -27.03 -4.20 -22.74
C SER A 231 -27.13 -2.93 -23.59
N ASP A 232 -26.27 -2.81 -24.60
CA ASP A 232 -26.21 -1.64 -25.48
C ASP A 232 -27.06 -1.83 -26.76
N LEU A 233 -27.56 -3.05 -27.00
CA LEU A 233 -28.40 -3.35 -28.17
C LEU A 233 -29.83 -2.82 -27.98
N THR A 234 -30.32 -2.14 -28.99
CA THR A 234 -31.69 -1.71 -29.08
C THR A 234 -32.53 -2.75 -29.85
N ALA A 235 -33.85 -2.68 -29.70
CA ALA A 235 -34.76 -3.51 -30.49
C ALA A 235 -34.57 -3.31 -32.01
N ALA A 236 -34.16 -2.12 -32.42
CA ALA A 236 -33.85 -1.80 -33.81
C ALA A 236 -32.62 -2.56 -34.35
N ASP A 237 -31.63 -2.84 -33.47
CA ASP A 237 -30.42 -3.56 -33.84
C ASP A 237 -30.65 -5.07 -33.94
N ALA A 238 -31.61 -5.60 -33.16
CA ALA A 238 -31.93 -7.02 -33.11
C ALA A 238 -33.08 -7.43 -34.07
N MET A 239 -33.87 -6.48 -34.58
CA MET A 239 -35.02 -6.79 -35.42
C MET A 239 -34.62 -7.15 -36.85
N THR A 240 -35.35 -8.08 -37.45
CA THR A 240 -35.34 -8.32 -38.88
C THR A 240 -36.30 -7.34 -39.55
N ARG A 241 -35.81 -6.56 -40.52
CA ARG A 241 -36.66 -5.62 -41.27
C ARG A 241 -37.73 -6.39 -42.04
N ARG A 242 -38.96 -5.81 -42.12
CA ARG A 242 -40.09 -6.47 -42.82
C ARG A 242 -39.75 -6.97 -44.23
N ARG A 243 -38.94 -6.23 -44.97
CA ARG A 243 -38.50 -6.60 -46.33
C ARG A 243 -37.56 -7.80 -46.38
N ASP A 244 -36.89 -8.11 -45.28
CA ASP A 244 -35.85 -9.15 -45.16
C ASP A 244 -36.42 -10.42 -44.46
N ILE A 245 -37.72 -10.40 -44.08
CA ILE A 245 -38.42 -11.52 -43.48
C ILE A 245 -38.75 -12.54 -44.59
N VAL A 246 -38.22 -13.71 -44.48
CA VAL A 246 -38.63 -14.86 -45.33
C VAL A 246 -39.83 -15.51 -44.68
N ALA A 247 -40.97 -15.43 -45.33
CA ALA A 247 -42.20 -16.02 -44.85
C ALA A 247 -42.64 -17.13 -45.79
N VAL A 248 -43.21 -18.18 -45.22
CA VAL A 248 -43.86 -19.28 -45.96
C VAL A 248 -45.34 -19.13 -45.74
N ALA A 249 -46.14 -19.38 -46.81
CA ALA A 249 -47.59 -19.35 -46.70
C ALA A 249 -48.08 -20.43 -45.74
N ASP A 250 -49.14 -20.13 -44.99
CA ASP A 250 -49.70 -21.02 -43.95
C ASP A 250 -50.28 -22.35 -44.54
N ASP A 251 -50.59 -22.33 -45.83
CA ASP A 251 -51.08 -23.49 -46.61
C ASP A 251 -49.99 -24.26 -47.36
N ALA A 252 -48.72 -23.88 -47.21
CA ALA A 252 -47.62 -24.59 -47.86
C ALA A 252 -47.37 -25.95 -47.18
N THR A 253 -47.60 -27.01 -47.91
CA THR A 253 -47.24 -28.37 -47.55
C THR A 253 -45.77 -28.62 -47.84
N ALA A 254 -45.07 -29.30 -46.90
CA ALA A 254 -43.68 -29.67 -47.03
C ALA A 254 -43.42 -30.68 -48.18
#